data_152c93f818b21bba1f912a512e8df84c
#
_entry.id   152c93f818b21bba1f912a512e8df84c
#
_cell.length_a   1.000
_cell.length_b   1.000
_cell.length_c   1.000
_cell.angle_alpha   90.00
_cell.angle_beta   90.00
_cell.angle_gamma   90.00
#
_symmetry.space_group_name_H-M   'P 1'
#
loop_
_entity.id
_entity.type
_entity.pdbx_description
1 polymer ?
#
loop_
_entity_poly.entity_id
_entity_poly.type
_entity_poly.pdbx_seq_one_letter_code
_entity_poly.pdbx_strand_id
1 'polypeptide(L)' 'MKIEAIVVINPELMSGTPCFTGTRVPVRNLLDYIEGGDTLDEFLTQFPSVSREQAIGFLEQSSEHLLAATGTKS' A
#
# COMPACT_ATOMS: atom_id res chain seq x y z
N MET A 1 11.63 0.68 -6.48
CA MET A 1 10.71 -0.46 -6.74
C MET A 1 9.60 0.01 -7.66
N LYS A 2 9.35 -0.76 -8.70
CA LYS A 2 8.29 -0.39 -9.64
C LYS A 2 6.93 -0.65 -9.05
N ILE A 3 5.95 0.12 -9.50
CA ILE A 3 4.60 0.00 -8.94
C ILE A 3 4.04 -1.41 -9.15
N GLU A 4 4.37 -2.08 -10.24
CA GLU A 4 3.90 -3.44 -10.49
C GLU A 4 4.46 -4.44 -9.48
N ALA A 5 5.62 -4.14 -8.90
CA ALA A 5 6.18 -4.99 -7.87
C ALA A 5 5.58 -4.69 -6.49
N ILE A 6 4.83 -3.61 -6.38
CA ILE A 6 4.25 -3.18 -5.13
C ILE A 6 2.78 -3.58 -5.04
N VAL A 7 2.02 -3.28 -6.09
CA VAL A 7 0.56 -3.45 -6.06
C VAL A 7 0.11 -4.19 -7.31
N VAL A 8 -0.83 -5.10 -7.14
CA VAL A 8 -1.45 -5.81 -8.26
C VAL A 8 -2.95 -5.79 -8.09
N ILE A 9 -3.68 -5.70 -9.20
CA ILE A 9 -5.13 -5.80 -9.22
C ILE A 9 -5.47 -7.04 -10.04
N ASN A 10 -6.04 -8.03 -9.39
CA ASN A 10 -6.42 -9.28 -10.05
C ASN A 10 -7.93 -9.46 -9.90
N PRO A 11 -8.69 -9.34 -10.99
CA PRO A 11 -10.16 -9.43 -10.87
C PRO A 11 -10.64 -10.78 -10.39
N GLU A 12 -9.82 -11.82 -10.46
CA GLU A 12 -10.19 -13.12 -9.96
C GLU A 12 -9.91 -13.28 -8.46
N LEU A 13 -9.15 -12.34 -7.89
CA LEU A 13 -8.86 -12.36 -6.48
C LEU A 13 -9.46 -11.12 -5.84
N MET A 14 -10.15 -11.30 -4.74
CA MET A 14 -10.67 -10.19 -3.95
C MET A 14 -11.48 -9.19 -4.79
N SER A 15 -12.14 -9.69 -5.81
CA SER A 15 -13.02 -8.88 -6.66
C SER A 15 -12.33 -7.65 -7.25
N GLY A 16 -11.06 -7.81 -7.60
CA GLY A 16 -10.31 -6.70 -8.20
C GLY A 16 -9.77 -5.69 -7.21
N THR A 17 -9.82 -5.98 -5.93
CA THR A 17 -9.27 -5.10 -4.91
C THR A 17 -7.75 -5.04 -5.06
N PRO A 18 -7.15 -3.84 -5.09
CA PRO A 18 -5.69 -3.74 -5.17
C PRO A 18 -5.04 -4.37 -3.94
N CYS A 19 -4.09 -5.25 -4.18
CA CYS A 19 -3.37 -5.94 -3.10
C CYS A 19 -1.88 -5.77 -3.31
N PHE A 20 -1.11 -5.98 -2.25
CA PHE A 20 0.34 -6.00 -2.38
C PHE A 20 0.72 -7.21 -3.23
N THR A 21 1.62 -6.99 -4.19
CA THR A 21 2.00 -8.03 -5.14
C THR A 21 2.52 -9.26 -4.41
N GLY A 22 2.03 -10.42 -4.84
CA GLY A 22 2.43 -11.68 -4.23
C GLY A 22 1.69 -12.01 -2.95
N THR A 23 0.73 -11.19 -2.54
CA THR A 23 -0.03 -11.42 -1.33
C THR A 23 -1.51 -11.25 -1.60
N ARG A 24 -2.33 -11.57 -0.62
CA ARG A 24 -3.76 -11.28 -0.67
C ARG A 24 -4.15 -10.15 0.28
N VAL A 25 -3.16 -9.34 0.65
CA VAL A 25 -3.37 -8.24 1.60
C VAL A 25 -3.76 -6.99 0.82
N PRO A 26 -4.97 -6.48 0.99
CA PRO A 26 -5.38 -5.25 0.30
C PRO A 26 -4.54 -4.07 0.77
N VAL A 27 -4.16 -3.21 -0.17
CA VAL A 27 -3.33 -2.05 0.19
C VAL A 27 -4.08 -1.11 1.13
N ARG A 28 -5.42 -1.10 1.07
CA ARG A 28 -6.18 -0.23 1.96
C ARG A 28 -6.01 -0.63 3.43
N ASN A 29 -5.63 -1.87 3.70
CA ASN A 29 -5.37 -2.28 5.09
C ASN A 29 -4.23 -1.46 5.69
N LEU A 30 -3.20 -1.18 4.89
CA LEU A 30 -2.12 -0.33 5.37
C LEU A 30 -2.61 1.08 5.66
N LEU A 31 -3.44 1.62 4.77
CA LEU A 31 -3.98 2.95 4.99
C LEU A 31 -4.84 3.00 6.25
N ASP A 32 -5.64 1.95 6.49
CA ASP A 32 -6.46 1.89 7.68
C ASP A 32 -5.62 1.87 8.95
N TYR A 33 -4.51 1.14 8.93
CA TYR A 33 -3.60 1.11 10.08
C TYR A 33 -3.03 2.50 10.36
N ILE A 34 -2.54 3.16 9.30
CA ILE A 34 -1.94 4.48 9.47
C ILE A 34 -2.97 5.49 9.94
N GLU A 35 -4.17 5.45 9.37
CA GLU A 35 -5.23 6.36 9.77
C GLU A 35 -5.68 6.12 11.19
N GLY A 36 -5.60 4.87 11.64
CA GLY A 36 -5.96 4.52 13.00
C GLY A 36 -4.88 4.83 14.03
N GLY A 37 -3.73 5.34 13.58
CA GLY A 37 -2.66 5.68 14.50
C GLY A 37 -1.67 4.58 14.75
N ASP A 38 -1.80 3.46 14.03
CA ASP A 38 -0.86 2.36 14.19
C ASP A 38 0.41 2.63 13.39
N THR A 39 1.48 1.96 13.76
CA THR A 39 2.75 2.15 13.08
C THR A 39 2.89 1.17 11.93
N LEU A 40 3.81 1.51 11.02
CA LEU A 40 4.14 0.60 9.93
C LEU A 40 4.65 -0.74 10.46
N ASP A 41 5.44 -0.70 11.52
CA ASP A 41 5.95 -1.94 12.12
C ASP A 41 4.83 -2.83 12.62
N GLU A 42 3.78 -2.25 13.19
CA GLU A 42 2.63 -3.02 13.63
C GLU A 42 1.92 -3.67 12.46
N PHE A 43 1.76 -2.92 11.36
CA PHE A 43 1.15 -3.47 10.17
C PHE A 43 1.96 -4.65 9.64
N LEU A 44 3.28 -4.49 9.56
CA LEU A 44 4.13 -5.55 9.01
C LEU A 44 4.14 -6.78 9.91
N THR A 45 3.99 -6.59 11.21
CA THR A 45 3.88 -7.72 12.13
C THR A 45 2.60 -8.51 11.90
N GLN A 46 1.51 -7.82 11.61
CA GLN A 46 0.22 -8.49 11.38
C GLN A 46 0.15 -9.11 10.00
N PHE A 47 0.86 -8.55 9.03
CA PHE A 47 0.82 -9.03 7.66
C PHE A 47 2.24 -9.34 7.18
N PRO A 48 2.83 -10.44 7.68
CA PRO A 48 4.23 -10.73 7.37
C PRO A 48 4.51 -11.06 5.90
N SER A 49 3.46 -11.34 5.12
CA SER A 49 3.65 -11.58 3.69
C SER A 49 3.96 -10.30 2.92
N VAL A 50 3.74 -9.14 3.51
CA VAL A 50 4.05 -7.86 2.90
C VAL A 50 5.45 -7.44 3.35
N SER A 51 6.32 -7.09 2.40
CA SER A 51 7.67 -6.65 2.76
C SER A 51 7.64 -5.18 3.16
N ARG A 52 8.64 -4.80 3.95
CA ARG A 52 8.77 -3.40 4.34
C ARG A 52 8.95 -2.51 3.11
N GLU A 53 9.71 -3.00 2.13
CA GLU A 53 9.94 -2.23 0.90
C GLU A 53 8.65 -2.01 0.13
N GLN A 54 7.79 -3.01 0.09
CA GLN A 54 6.50 -2.85 -0.58
C GLN A 54 5.64 -1.81 0.13
N ALA A 55 5.59 -1.88 1.45
CA ALA A 55 4.76 -0.95 2.22
C ALA A 55 5.28 0.48 2.08
N ILE A 56 6.58 0.66 2.21
CA ILE A 56 7.18 1.99 2.07
C ILE A 56 7.00 2.51 0.66
N GLY A 57 7.24 1.63 -0.34
CA GLY A 57 7.07 2.03 -1.74
C GLY A 57 5.66 2.47 -2.03
N PHE A 58 4.67 1.76 -1.47
CA PHE A 58 3.27 2.14 -1.67
C PHE A 58 3.00 3.51 -1.07
N LEU A 59 3.48 3.76 0.14
CA LEU A 59 3.25 5.05 0.78
C LEU A 59 3.92 6.18 0.02
N GLU A 60 5.12 5.95 -0.49
CA GLU A 60 5.83 6.97 -1.25
C GLU A 60 5.11 7.28 -2.56
N GLN A 61 4.67 6.25 -3.27
CA GLN A 61 3.97 6.44 -4.52
C GLN A 61 2.65 7.18 -4.30
N SER A 62 1.94 6.82 -3.25
CA SER A 62 0.67 7.46 -2.93
C SER A 62 0.87 8.93 -2.57
N SER A 63 1.92 9.21 -1.83
CA SER A 63 2.21 10.57 -1.43
C SER A 63 2.55 11.45 -2.63
N GLU A 64 3.39 10.93 -3.53
CA GLU A 64 3.74 11.67 -4.74
C GLU A 64 2.54 11.92 -5.61
N HIS A 65 1.71 10.90 -5.76
CA HIS A 65 0.51 11.04 -6.57
C HIS A 65 -0.44 12.09 -5.98
N LEU A 66 -0.58 12.08 -4.68
CA LEU A 66 -1.46 13.02 -4.01
C LEU A 66 -0.98 14.45 -4.18
N LEU A 67 0.32 14.68 -4.04
CA LEU A 67 0.87 16.01 -4.21
C LEU A 67 0.72 16.49 -5.65
N ALA A 68 0.95 15.61 -6.61
CA ALA A 68 0.80 15.95 -8.01
C ALA A 68 -0.65 16.28 -8.34
N ALA A 69 -1.58 15.52 -7.79
CA ALA A 69 -2.99 15.70 -8.07
C ALA A 69 -3.53 17.01 -7.52
N THR A 70 -3.06 17.41 -6.34
CA THR A 70 -3.54 18.63 -5.73
C THR A 70 -2.82 19.87 -6.22
N GLY A 71 -1.68 19.69 -6.85
CA GLY A 71 -0.89 20.80 -7.30
C GLY A 71 -0.31 21.63 -6.18
N THR A 72 -0.30 21.09 -4.99
CA THR A 72 0.07 21.81 -3.85
C THR A 72 1.46 21.73 -3.57
N LYS A 73 2.00 22.65 -3.11
CA LYS A 73 3.07 22.52 -2.72
C LYS A 73 3.03 22.65 -1.48
N SER A 74 2.74 22.55 -0.85
CA SER A 74 2.60 22.60 0.47
C SER A 74 3.32 23.13 1.24
#